data_fde47578a33bc085d1e61b571ba4e0f6
#
_entry.id   fde47578a33bc085d1e61b571ba4e0f6
#
_cell.length_a   1.000
_cell.length_b   1.000
_cell.length_c   1.000
_cell.angle_alpha   90.00
_cell.angle_beta   90.00
_cell.angle_gamma   90.00
#
_symmetry.space_group_name_H-M   'P 1'
#
loop_
_entity.id
_entity.type
_entity.pdbx_description
1 polymer ?
#
loop_
_entity_poly.entity_id
_entity_poly.type
_entity_poly.pdbx_seq_one_letter_code
_entity_poly.pdbx_strand_id
1 'polypeptide(L)'
;MLCDSCLLAVLVMFQSCLTDPRENTQLLKRWRCGRIIMKGGKLQQIRRRWMPSTVSVAQVLWQMTYGRMEDDLCWLDYHQPLGMPGFLTLDYVRSGHKAGYKSFAGAVHVLDEIARARGAVAIVAHVTNGGISDRFMQRMGWQQHLQQWSGRHWIRRFYDGYPEPAIERYLT
;
A
#
# COMPACT_ATOMS: atom_id res chain seq x y z
N MET A 1 -9.85 13.57 -37.57
CA MET A 1 -9.37 14.41 -36.45
C MET A 1 -9.89 13.78 -35.16
N LEU A 2 -9.06 13.01 -34.46
CA LEU A 2 -9.39 12.52 -33.12
C LEU A 2 -9.27 13.71 -32.17
N CYS A 3 -10.33 13.97 -31.43
CA CYS A 3 -10.40 15.08 -30.47
C CYS A 3 -9.30 14.87 -29.39
N ASP A 4 -8.56 15.92 -29.04
CA ASP A 4 -7.50 15.88 -28.01
C ASP A 4 -7.99 15.27 -26.69
N SER A 5 -9.28 15.41 -26.36
CA SER A 5 -9.91 14.77 -25.22
C SER A 5 -9.93 13.24 -25.28
N CYS A 6 -10.05 12.64 -26.48
CA CYS A 6 -9.98 11.19 -26.68
C CYS A 6 -8.55 10.65 -26.51
N LEU A 7 -7.55 11.39 -26.98
CA LEU A 7 -6.15 11.01 -26.83
C LEU A 7 -5.71 11.09 -25.35
N LEU A 8 -6.12 12.11 -24.61
CA LEU A 8 -5.87 12.21 -23.16
C LEU A 8 -6.54 11.07 -22.39
N ALA A 9 -7.79 10.71 -22.74
CA ALA A 9 -8.50 9.61 -22.09
C ALA A 9 -7.83 8.24 -22.34
N VAL A 10 -7.30 8.03 -23.54
CA VAL A 10 -6.56 6.81 -23.89
C VAL A 10 -5.20 6.76 -23.15
N LEU A 11 -4.47 7.87 -23.11
CA LEU A 11 -3.21 7.95 -22.36
C LEU A 11 -3.39 7.68 -20.86
N VAL A 12 -4.46 8.19 -20.24
CA VAL A 12 -4.80 7.94 -18.84
C VAL A 12 -5.15 6.47 -18.60
N MET A 13 -5.74 5.76 -19.56
CA MET A 13 -6.03 4.32 -19.43
C MET A 13 -4.78 3.44 -19.35
N PHE A 14 -3.67 3.86 -19.93
CA PHE A 14 -2.40 3.12 -19.94
C PHE A 14 -1.42 3.58 -18.83
N GLN A 15 -1.77 4.63 -18.08
CA GLN A 15 -0.92 5.09 -16.98
C GLN A 15 -0.84 3.99 -15.91
N SER A 16 0.38 3.48 -15.67
CA SER A 16 0.66 2.37 -14.75
C SER A 16 1.32 2.82 -13.45
N CYS A 17 1.64 4.12 -13.30
CA CYS A 17 2.26 4.68 -12.11
C CYS A 17 1.76 6.11 -11.83
N LEU A 18 1.78 6.49 -10.54
CA LEU A 18 1.45 7.81 -10.01
C LEU A 18 2.53 8.22 -9.01
N THR A 19 2.83 9.50 -8.95
CA THR A 19 3.76 10.10 -7.96
C THR A 19 3.02 10.74 -6.78
N ASP A 20 1.80 11.20 -7.01
CA ASP A 20 0.91 11.69 -5.94
C ASP A 20 -0.47 11.03 -6.07
N PRO A 21 -0.99 10.35 -5.02
CA PRO A 21 -2.30 9.70 -5.05
C PRO A 21 -3.47 10.70 -5.21
N ARG A 22 -3.26 11.99 -4.94
CA ARG A 22 -4.30 13.02 -5.03
C ARG A 22 -4.50 13.52 -6.45
N GLU A 23 -3.46 13.46 -7.31
CA GLU A 23 -3.52 13.96 -8.68
C GLU A 23 -4.50 13.19 -9.56
N ASN A 24 -4.66 11.89 -9.33
CA ASN A 24 -5.56 11.07 -10.14
C ASN A 24 -6.32 10.01 -9.32
N THR A 25 -7.24 10.49 -8.48
CA THR A 25 -8.09 9.62 -7.63
C THR A 25 -8.95 8.66 -8.46
N GLN A 26 -9.38 9.07 -9.67
CA GLN A 26 -10.18 8.23 -10.56
C GLN A 26 -9.36 7.02 -11.07
N LEU A 27 -8.09 7.23 -11.33
CA LEU A 27 -7.21 6.14 -11.74
C LEU A 27 -6.96 5.17 -10.58
N LEU A 28 -6.73 5.67 -9.37
CA LEU A 28 -6.59 4.85 -8.16
C LEU A 28 -7.85 4.02 -7.87
N LYS A 29 -9.05 4.57 -8.11
CA LYS A 29 -10.30 3.82 -7.98
C LYS A 29 -10.38 2.60 -8.90
N ARG A 30 -9.74 2.64 -10.04
CA ARG A 30 -9.71 1.54 -11.02
C ARG A 30 -8.66 0.47 -10.71
N TRP A 31 -7.62 0.80 -9.95
CA TRP A 31 -6.53 -0.13 -9.64
C TRP A 31 -6.89 -1.02 -8.46
N ARG A 32 -7.30 -2.23 -8.75
CA ARG A 32 -7.60 -3.20 -7.69
C ARG A 32 -6.37 -3.62 -6.89
N CYS A 33 -5.21 -3.65 -7.53
CA CYS A 33 -3.95 -4.03 -6.92
C CYS A 33 -2.90 -2.95 -7.20
N GLY A 34 -2.05 -2.66 -6.23
CA GLY A 34 -0.98 -1.68 -6.39
C GLY A 34 0.22 -1.95 -5.49
N ARG A 35 1.30 -1.25 -5.81
CA ARG A 35 2.53 -1.21 -5.04
C ARG A 35 2.89 0.23 -4.75
N ILE A 36 3.07 0.54 -3.48
CA ILE A 36 3.60 1.81 -3.01
C ILE A 36 5.11 1.64 -2.84
N ILE A 37 5.89 2.55 -3.41
CA ILE A 37 7.36 2.52 -3.38
C ILE A 37 7.85 3.79 -2.68
N MET A 38 8.53 3.59 -1.55
CA MET A 38 9.13 4.66 -0.75
C MET A 38 10.65 4.53 -0.81
N LYS A 39 11.37 5.64 -0.86
CA LYS A 39 12.83 5.70 -0.77
C LYS A 39 13.25 6.87 0.12
N GLY A 40 14.11 6.64 1.10
CA GLY A 40 14.55 7.67 2.04
C GLY A 40 13.43 8.34 2.82
N GLY A 41 12.30 7.64 3.04
CA GLY A 41 11.13 8.20 3.70
C GLY A 41 10.23 9.07 2.80
N LYS A 42 10.48 9.08 1.47
CA LYS A 42 9.69 9.83 0.48
C LYS A 42 9.01 8.89 -0.50
N LEU A 43 7.78 9.25 -0.93
CA LEU A 43 7.05 8.53 -1.97
C LEU A 43 7.76 8.71 -3.31
N GLN A 44 8.14 7.61 -3.92
CA GLN A 44 8.67 7.62 -5.28
C GLN A 44 7.57 7.45 -6.30
N GLN A 45 6.77 6.42 -6.12
CA GLN A 45 5.63 6.12 -7.00
C GLN A 45 4.66 5.13 -6.38
N ILE A 46 3.42 5.18 -6.88
CA ILE A 46 2.41 4.14 -6.71
C ILE A 46 2.29 3.45 -8.07
N ARG A 47 2.57 2.15 -8.10
CA ARG A 47 2.57 1.37 -9.35
C ARG A 47 1.37 0.43 -9.39
N ARG A 48 0.64 0.41 -10.50
CA ARG A 48 -0.41 -0.58 -10.74
C ARG A 48 0.16 -1.99 -10.78
N ARG A 49 -0.54 -2.93 -10.17
CA ARG A 49 -0.30 -4.38 -10.32
C ARG A 49 -1.52 -5.04 -10.92
N TRP A 50 -1.30 -6.07 -11.71
CA TRP A 50 -2.38 -6.82 -12.34
C TRP A 50 -2.97 -7.88 -11.43
N MET A 51 -2.17 -8.40 -10.49
CA MET A 51 -2.53 -9.46 -9.57
C MET A 51 -2.11 -9.12 -8.14
N PRO A 52 -2.84 -9.64 -7.13
CA PRO A 52 -2.42 -9.59 -5.73
C PRO A 52 -1.02 -10.20 -5.55
N SER A 53 -0.30 -9.77 -4.52
CA SER A 53 0.96 -10.39 -4.13
C SER A 53 0.70 -11.77 -3.51
N THR A 54 0.77 -12.81 -4.32
CA THR A 54 0.85 -14.17 -3.79
C THR A 54 2.30 -14.46 -3.43
N VAL A 55 2.62 -14.30 -2.16
CA VAL A 55 3.99 -14.60 -1.70
C VAL A 55 4.05 -16.08 -1.35
N SER A 56 4.66 -16.90 -2.22
CA SER A 56 4.95 -18.28 -1.88
C SER A 56 6.13 -18.36 -0.89
N VAL A 57 6.12 -19.36 -0.01
CA VAL A 57 7.22 -19.61 0.93
C VAL A 57 8.56 -19.72 0.19
N ALA A 58 8.58 -20.38 -0.96
CA ALA A 58 9.76 -20.51 -1.81
C ALA A 58 10.26 -19.14 -2.31
N GLN A 59 9.37 -18.22 -2.65
CA GLN A 59 9.73 -16.87 -3.09
C GLN A 59 10.28 -16.03 -1.93
N VAL A 60 9.75 -16.20 -0.71
CA VAL A 60 10.30 -15.53 0.50
C VAL A 60 11.71 -16.03 0.77
N LEU A 61 11.93 -17.36 0.78
CA LEU A 61 13.24 -17.97 1.00
C LEU A 61 14.24 -17.53 -0.06
N TRP A 62 13.86 -17.56 -1.34
CA TRP A 62 14.71 -17.09 -2.43
C TRP A 62 15.10 -15.61 -2.26
N GLN A 63 14.13 -14.75 -1.91
CA GLN A 63 14.36 -13.33 -1.71
C GLN A 63 15.19 -13.03 -0.45
N MET A 64 15.08 -13.83 0.61
CA MET A 64 15.93 -13.72 1.80
C MET A 64 17.38 -14.07 1.48
N THR A 65 17.62 -15.04 0.58
CA THR A 65 18.95 -15.54 0.26
C THR A 65 19.65 -14.73 -0.83
N TYR A 66 18.92 -14.32 -1.87
CA TYR A 66 19.49 -13.72 -3.08
C TYR A 66 18.95 -12.33 -3.41
N GLY A 67 17.84 -11.91 -2.80
CA GLY A 67 17.18 -10.66 -3.12
C GLY A 67 17.81 -9.46 -2.42
N ARG A 68 18.86 -8.87 -3.01
CA ARG A 68 19.37 -7.58 -2.56
C ARG A 68 18.37 -6.48 -2.95
N MET A 69 17.87 -5.76 -1.98
CA MET A 69 17.07 -4.56 -2.16
C MET A 69 17.94 -3.35 -1.82
N GLU A 70 17.76 -2.23 -2.51
CA GLU A 70 18.43 -0.99 -2.12
C GLU A 70 18.15 -0.71 -0.63
N ASP A 71 19.18 -0.26 0.06
CA ASP A 71 19.18 -0.18 1.54
C ASP A 71 18.05 0.67 2.11
N ASP A 72 17.68 1.77 1.46
CA ASP A 72 16.68 2.74 1.90
C ASP A 72 15.29 2.60 1.25
N LEU A 73 15.09 1.54 0.46
CA LEU A 73 13.85 1.28 -0.28
C LEU A 73 12.84 0.53 0.60
N CYS A 74 11.58 0.91 0.51
CA CYS A 74 10.45 0.20 1.14
C CYS A 74 9.32 0.02 0.12
N TRP A 75 8.81 -1.21 -0.01
CA TRP A 75 7.66 -1.55 -0.84
C TRP A 75 6.50 -2.03 0.03
N LEU A 76 5.32 -1.58 -0.32
CA LEU A 76 4.07 -2.02 0.27
C LEU A 76 3.12 -2.41 -0.85
N ASP A 77 2.72 -3.67 -0.89
CA ASP A 77 1.74 -4.18 -1.84
C ASP A 77 0.36 -4.25 -1.18
N TYR A 78 -0.65 -3.84 -1.93
CA TYR A 78 -2.05 -3.90 -1.50
C TYR A 78 -2.95 -4.40 -2.62
N HIS A 79 -4.10 -4.96 -2.22
CA HIS A 79 -5.18 -5.24 -3.17
C HIS A 79 -6.56 -5.02 -2.55
N GLN A 80 -7.56 -4.92 -3.40
CA GLN A 80 -8.97 -4.98 -3.04
C GLN A 80 -9.50 -6.38 -3.33
N PRO A 81 -9.97 -7.13 -2.31
CA PRO A 81 -10.54 -8.46 -2.51
C PRO A 81 -11.75 -8.43 -3.45
N LEU A 82 -11.94 -9.50 -4.23
CA LEU A 82 -13.12 -9.67 -5.07
C LEU A 82 -14.36 -9.76 -4.20
N GLY A 83 -15.43 -9.07 -4.59
CA GLY A 83 -16.70 -9.08 -3.86
C GLY A 83 -16.71 -8.24 -2.58
N MET A 84 -15.58 -7.61 -2.18
CA MET A 84 -15.47 -6.78 -0.97
C MET A 84 -15.00 -5.36 -1.28
N PRO A 85 -15.83 -4.52 -1.93
CA PRO A 85 -15.40 -3.18 -2.36
C PRO A 85 -15.04 -2.25 -1.19
N GLY A 86 -15.60 -2.48 -0.01
CA GLY A 86 -15.31 -1.71 1.19
C GLY A 86 -13.99 -2.06 1.90
N PHE A 87 -13.23 -3.04 1.41
CA PHE A 87 -12.01 -3.50 2.09
C PHE A 87 -10.79 -3.39 1.19
N LEU A 88 -9.66 -3.04 1.79
CA LEU A 88 -8.34 -3.22 1.22
C LEU A 88 -7.56 -4.24 2.05
N THR A 89 -6.67 -4.97 1.41
CA THR A 89 -5.73 -5.87 2.07
C THR A 89 -4.32 -5.37 1.86
N LEU A 90 -3.58 -5.25 2.93
CA LEU A 90 -2.12 -5.09 2.92
C LEU A 90 -1.51 -6.48 2.75
N ASP A 91 -0.98 -6.77 1.57
CA ASP A 91 -0.51 -8.12 1.21
C ASP A 91 0.91 -8.38 1.66
N TYR A 92 1.78 -7.42 1.40
CA TYR A 92 3.21 -7.62 1.57
C TYR A 92 3.94 -6.31 1.81
N VAL A 93 4.87 -6.34 2.76
CA VAL A 93 5.81 -5.25 3.02
C VAL A 93 7.22 -5.77 2.93
N ARG A 94 8.05 -5.11 2.16
CA ARG A 94 9.47 -5.37 2.06
C ARG A 94 10.26 -4.08 2.26
N SER A 95 11.27 -4.13 3.08
CA SER A 95 12.17 -3.01 3.35
C SER A 95 13.63 -3.43 3.22
N GLY A 96 14.46 -2.56 2.69
CA GLY A 96 15.90 -2.68 2.73
C GLY A 96 16.44 -2.46 4.15
N HIS A 97 17.70 -2.77 4.36
CA HIS A 97 18.35 -2.74 5.69
C HIS A 97 18.35 -1.34 6.34
N LYS A 98 18.44 -0.28 5.53
CA LYS A 98 18.43 1.12 5.99
C LYS A 98 17.07 1.80 5.81
N ALA A 99 16.08 1.10 5.26
CA ALA A 99 14.73 1.63 5.17
C ALA A 99 14.15 1.78 6.58
N GLY A 100 14.22 2.99 7.07
CA GLY A 100 13.80 3.32 8.43
C GLY A 100 12.28 3.27 8.59
N TYR A 101 11.86 3.34 9.85
CA TYR A 101 10.47 3.51 10.29
C TYR A 101 9.69 4.54 9.46
N LYS A 102 10.34 5.64 9.05
CA LYS A 102 9.74 6.74 8.29
C LYS A 102 9.21 6.28 6.92
N SER A 103 9.93 5.38 6.23
CA SER A 103 9.49 4.86 4.93
C SER A 103 8.25 3.99 5.06
N PHE A 104 8.18 3.13 6.08
CA PHE A 104 7.00 2.30 6.30
C PHE A 104 5.80 3.13 6.78
N ALA A 105 6.00 4.07 7.71
CA ALA A 105 4.95 4.98 8.15
C ALA A 105 4.39 5.80 6.97
N GLY A 106 5.27 6.32 6.10
CA GLY A 106 4.86 7.01 4.89
C GLY A 106 4.05 6.13 3.95
N ALA A 107 4.47 4.88 3.73
CA ALA A 107 3.71 3.94 2.91
C ALA A 107 2.31 3.66 3.47
N VAL A 108 2.15 3.57 4.80
CA VAL A 108 0.84 3.42 5.46
C VAL A 108 -0.03 4.67 5.25
N HIS A 109 0.52 5.88 5.37
CA HIS A 109 -0.23 7.11 5.09
C HIS A 109 -0.66 7.22 3.62
N VAL A 110 0.19 6.79 2.68
CA VAL A 110 -0.19 6.69 1.26
C VAL A 110 -1.33 5.68 1.08
N LEU A 111 -1.29 4.55 1.79
CA LEU A 111 -2.36 3.54 1.75
C LEU A 111 -3.68 4.08 2.33
N ASP A 112 -3.63 4.92 3.38
CA ASP A 112 -4.81 5.62 3.92
C ASP A 112 -5.44 6.54 2.87
N GLU A 113 -4.63 7.28 2.09
CA GLU A 113 -5.13 8.13 0.99
C GLU A 113 -5.76 7.28 -0.13
N ILE A 114 -5.17 6.14 -0.45
CA ILE A 114 -5.76 5.21 -1.41
C ILE A 114 -7.10 4.66 -0.89
N ALA A 115 -7.17 4.30 0.40
CA ALA A 115 -8.39 3.86 1.05
C ALA A 115 -9.49 4.93 1.00
N ARG A 116 -9.13 6.19 1.31
CA ARG A 116 -10.03 7.36 1.20
C ARG A 116 -10.52 7.55 -0.23
N ALA A 117 -9.62 7.57 -1.21
CA ALA A 117 -9.97 7.73 -2.62
C ALA A 117 -10.94 6.64 -3.10
N ARG A 118 -10.84 5.43 -2.56
CA ARG A 118 -11.69 4.28 -2.92
C ARG A 118 -12.95 4.17 -2.07
N GLY A 119 -13.09 4.93 -1.00
CA GLY A 119 -14.18 4.78 -0.04
C GLY A 119 -14.12 3.47 0.74
N ALA A 120 -12.92 2.94 1.00
CA ALA A 120 -12.75 1.71 1.77
C ALA A 120 -13.06 1.95 3.25
N VAL A 121 -13.87 1.12 3.86
CA VAL A 121 -14.25 1.24 5.28
C VAL A 121 -13.20 0.65 6.21
N ALA A 122 -12.33 -0.22 5.71
CA ALA A 122 -11.22 -0.78 6.48
C ALA A 122 -10.08 -1.30 5.60
N ILE A 123 -8.89 -1.38 6.21
CA ILE A 123 -7.72 -2.09 5.68
C ILE A 123 -7.44 -3.26 6.61
N VAL A 124 -7.23 -4.45 6.08
CA VAL A 124 -6.82 -5.64 6.83
C VAL A 124 -5.38 -6.03 6.50
N ALA A 125 -4.67 -6.56 7.48
CA ALA A 125 -3.29 -7.01 7.32
C ALA A 125 -3.02 -8.28 8.13
N HIS A 126 -2.24 -9.20 7.57
CA HIS A 126 -1.65 -10.30 8.30
C HIS A 126 -0.14 -10.08 8.41
N VAL A 127 0.34 -9.83 9.63
CA VAL A 127 1.74 -9.50 9.88
C VAL A 127 2.51 -10.74 10.30
N THR A 128 3.36 -11.23 9.41
CA THR A 128 4.27 -12.37 9.66
C THR A 128 5.67 -11.93 10.06
N ASN A 129 6.04 -10.69 9.75
CA ASN A 129 7.38 -10.15 10.04
C ASN A 129 7.49 -9.71 11.51
N GLY A 130 8.40 -10.31 12.27
CA GLY A 130 8.71 -9.93 13.65
C GLY A 130 9.32 -8.53 13.81
N GLY A 131 9.88 -7.93 12.76
CA GLY A 131 10.42 -6.56 12.77
C GLY A 131 9.35 -5.47 12.89
N ILE A 132 8.09 -5.79 12.58
CA ILE A 132 6.95 -4.89 12.77
C ILE A 132 6.34 -5.18 14.13
N SER A 133 6.59 -4.31 15.13
CA SER A 133 6.08 -4.50 16.50
C SER A 133 4.59 -4.16 16.61
N ASP A 134 3.90 -4.81 17.56
CA ASP A 134 2.49 -4.53 17.88
C ASP A 134 2.29 -3.08 18.31
N ARG A 135 3.23 -2.55 19.10
CA ARG A 135 3.23 -1.15 19.52
C ARG A 135 3.27 -0.18 18.32
N PHE A 136 3.99 -0.56 17.27
CA PHE A 136 4.00 0.24 16.05
C PHE A 136 2.65 0.20 15.35
N MET A 137 2.07 -0.99 15.16
CA MET A 137 0.75 -1.14 14.54
C MET A 137 -0.30 -0.31 15.28
N GLN A 138 -0.33 -0.39 16.62
CA GLN A 138 -1.23 0.39 17.45
C GLN A 138 -1.04 1.90 17.27
N ARG A 139 0.20 2.40 17.25
CA ARG A 139 0.51 3.82 17.02
C ARG A 139 0.02 4.31 15.64
N MET A 140 0.03 3.43 14.66
CA MET A 140 -0.50 3.73 13.33
C MET A 140 -2.01 3.56 13.23
N GLY A 141 -2.71 3.36 14.37
CA GLY A 141 -4.17 3.25 14.44
C GLY A 141 -4.72 1.89 14.00
N TRP A 142 -3.88 0.86 13.96
CA TRP A 142 -4.32 -0.52 13.72
C TRP A 142 -4.77 -1.17 15.02
N GLN A 143 -5.77 -2.03 14.93
CA GLN A 143 -6.34 -2.82 16.04
C GLN A 143 -6.13 -4.30 15.76
N GLN A 144 -5.90 -5.08 16.80
CA GLN A 144 -5.86 -6.54 16.66
C GLN A 144 -7.22 -7.07 16.22
N HIS A 145 -7.19 -8.02 15.31
CA HIS A 145 -8.39 -8.62 14.70
C HIS A 145 -8.22 -10.13 14.62
N LEU A 146 -9.32 -10.88 14.76
CA LEU A 146 -9.31 -12.35 14.70
C LEU A 146 -8.29 -12.98 15.67
N GLN A 147 -8.27 -12.53 16.92
CA GLN A 147 -7.33 -13.01 17.94
C GLN A 147 -7.38 -14.52 18.17
N GLN A 148 -8.51 -15.16 17.86
CA GLN A 148 -8.71 -16.62 17.93
C GLN A 148 -8.02 -17.37 16.79
N TRP A 149 -7.58 -16.69 15.74
CA TRP A 149 -6.87 -17.30 14.61
C TRP A 149 -5.37 -17.27 14.85
N SER A 150 -4.67 -18.26 14.33
CA SER A 150 -3.21 -18.28 14.42
C SER A 150 -2.61 -17.12 13.59
N GLY A 151 -1.61 -16.44 14.17
CA GLY A 151 -0.94 -15.32 13.51
C GLY A 151 -1.35 -13.94 14.06
N ARG A 152 -0.78 -12.91 13.49
CA ARG A 152 -0.97 -11.52 13.90
C ARG A 152 -1.85 -10.82 12.88
N HIS A 153 -3.15 -10.81 13.12
CA HIS A 153 -4.13 -10.17 12.25
C HIS A 153 -4.45 -8.77 12.76
N TRP A 154 -4.43 -7.80 11.88
CA TRP A 154 -4.64 -6.41 12.18
C TRP A 154 -5.68 -5.82 11.24
N ILE A 155 -6.47 -4.85 11.77
CA ILE A 155 -7.46 -4.09 11.00
C ILE A 155 -7.32 -2.61 11.34
N ARG A 156 -7.41 -1.76 10.32
CA ARG A 156 -7.53 -0.32 10.46
C ARG A 156 -8.88 0.10 9.91
N ARG A 157 -9.73 0.61 10.79
CA ARG A 157 -11.11 0.98 10.47
C ARG A 157 -11.24 2.48 10.24
N PHE A 158 -12.15 2.85 9.36
CA PHE A 158 -12.44 4.24 8.97
C PHE A 158 -13.91 4.60 9.20
N TYR A 159 -14.60 3.93 10.14
CA TYR A 159 -16.01 4.16 10.42
C TYR A 159 -16.28 5.56 10.95
N ASP A 160 -15.35 6.13 11.72
CA ASP A 160 -15.43 7.49 12.28
C ASP A 160 -14.75 8.53 11.38
N GLY A 161 -14.41 8.14 10.14
CA GLY A 161 -13.70 8.98 9.18
C GLY A 161 -12.25 8.54 8.95
N TYR A 162 -11.66 9.14 7.92
CA TYR A 162 -10.25 8.89 7.59
C TYR A 162 -9.34 9.79 8.44
N PRO A 163 -8.12 9.32 8.76
CA PRO A 163 -7.16 10.15 9.48
C PRO A 163 -6.82 11.42 8.68
N GLU A 164 -6.37 12.45 9.39
CA GLU A 164 -5.86 13.68 8.78
C GLU A 164 -4.80 13.35 7.71
N PRO A 165 -4.87 13.98 6.51
CA PRO A 165 -3.89 13.76 5.46
C PRO A 165 -2.49 14.13 5.92
N ALA A 166 -1.61 13.16 6.08
CA ALA A 166 -0.22 13.39 6.45
C ALA A 166 0.74 13.14 5.26
N ILE A 167 0.19 12.91 4.07
CA ILE A 167 0.96 12.50 2.89
C ILE A 167 1.95 13.56 2.42
N GLU A 168 1.66 14.85 2.64
CA GLU A 168 2.54 15.97 2.22
C GLU A 168 3.95 15.86 2.78
N ARG A 169 4.09 15.28 3.96
CA ARG A 169 5.39 15.04 4.60
C ARG A 169 6.24 14.02 3.84
N TYR A 170 5.61 13.21 2.99
CA TYR A 170 6.19 12.08 2.31
C TYR A 170 6.25 12.26 0.79
N LEU A 171 5.69 13.31 0.24
CA LEU A 171 5.85 13.67 -1.17
C LEU A 171 7.26 14.25 -1.40
N THR A 172 7.76 14.06 -2.60
CA THR A 172 9.07 14.59 -3.06
C THR A 172 8.99 16.07 -3.38
#